data_283f791683537d980e8c03ed804eb7cb
#
_entry.id   283f791683537d980e8c03ed804eb7cb
#
_cell.length_a   1.000
_cell.length_b   1.000
_cell.length_c   1.000
_cell.angle_alpha   90.00
_cell.angle_beta   90.00
_cell.angle_gamma   90.00
#
_symmetry.space_group_name_H-M   'P 1'
#
loop_
_entity.id
_entity.type
_entity.pdbx_description
1 polymer ?
#
loop_
_entity_poly.entity_id
_entity_poly.type
_entity_poly.pdbx_seq_one_letter_code
_entity_poly.pdbx_strand_id
1 'polypeptide(L)'
;DEYALIDPETGFVTGWHRPVRILTDDGGVDRHDIAFASDPLPVGCIAFVAHEGGSANAWSEVSRGVAVGRLMEHTICAVARPNDSLDAALFAVESGSTVEGTRGDAADAVAPLLALTAKR
;
A
#
# COMPACT_ATOMS: atom_id res chain seq x y z
N ASP A 1 -4.07 0.39 9.71
CA ASP A 1 -3.06 1.33 9.24
C ASP A 1 -1.77 0.64 8.76
N GLU A 2 -1.53 -0.59 9.18
CA GLU A 2 -0.32 -1.35 8.82
C GLU A 2 -0.60 -2.48 7.82
N TYR A 3 -1.85 -2.84 7.62
CA TYR A 3 -2.22 -3.99 6.80
C TYR A 3 -3.31 -3.66 5.81
N ALA A 4 -3.19 -4.21 4.60
CA ALA A 4 -4.24 -4.28 3.61
C ALA A 4 -4.77 -5.73 3.56
N LEU A 5 -6.09 -5.88 3.55
CA LEU A 5 -6.73 -7.18 3.39
C LEU A 5 -7.09 -7.35 1.92
N ILE A 6 -6.38 -8.25 1.24
CA ILE A 6 -6.62 -8.55 -0.17
C ILE A 6 -7.28 -9.92 -0.26
N ASP A 7 -8.41 -9.98 -0.93
CA ASP A 7 -9.12 -11.22 -1.22
C ASP A 7 -8.35 -12.00 -2.30
N PRO A 8 -7.92 -13.24 -2.03
CA PRO A 8 -7.14 -14.02 -2.99
C PRO A 8 -7.95 -14.50 -4.21
N GLU A 9 -9.29 -14.46 -4.17
CA GLU A 9 -10.14 -14.86 -5.28
C GLU A 9 -10.44 -13.71 -6.24
N THR A 10 -10.54 -12.48 -5.71
CA THR A 10 -10.95 -11.30 -6.48
C THR A 10 -9.87 -10.26 -6.65
N GLY A 11 -8.83 -10.27 -5.81
CA GLY A 11 -7.79 -9.25 -5.77
C GLY A 11 -8.26 -7.90 -5.20
N PHE A 12 -9.48 -7.83 -4.68
CA PHE A 12 -10.01 -6.60 -4.11
C PHE A 12 -9.50 -6.36 -2.70
N VAL A 13 -9.27 -5.11 -2.37
CA VAL A 13 -8.87 -4.67 -1.04
C VAL A 13 -10.10 -4.31 -0.23
N THR A 14 -10.20 -4.87 0.95
CA THR A 14 -11.21 -4.48 1.95
C THR A 14 -10.56 -3.57 2.99
N GLY A 15 -11.27 -2.51 3.38
CA GLY A 15 -10.81 -1.61 4.43
C GLY A 15 -10.72 -2.33 5.78
N TRP A 16 -9.67 -2.02 6.53
CA TRP A 16 -9.51 -2.45 7.90
C TRP A 16 -9.89 -1.32 8.85
N HIS A 17 -10.98 -1.50 9.58
CA HIS A 17 -11.48 -0.47 10.51
C HIS A 17 -10.61 -0.36 11.76
N ARG A 18 -9.57 0.48 11.68
CA ARG A 18 -8.75 0.84 12.84
C ARG A 18 -8.46 2.34 12.81
N PRO A 19 -8.43 2.99 13.99
CA PRO A 19 -7.96 4.36 14.07
C PRO A 19 -6.52 4.47 13.58
N VAL A 20 -6.21 5.48 12.80
CA VAL A 20 -4.84 5.80 12.43
C VAL A 20 -4.11 6.38 13.64
N ARG A 21 -2.90 5.93 13.86
CA ARG A 21 -2.00 6.43 14.90
C ARG A 21 -0.98 7.33 14.26
N ILE A 22 -0.90 8.56 14.73
CA ILE A 22 0.10 9.53 14.32
C ILE A 22 1.01 9.80 15.51
N LEU A 23 2.32 9.60 15.31
CA LEU A 23 3.33 9.98 16.31
C LEU A 23 3.43 11.50 16.32
N THR A 24 3.34 12.09 17.48
CA THR A 24 3.50 13.52 17.69
C THR A 24 4.96 13.85 18.03
N ASP A 25 5.38 15.11 17.79
CA ASP A 25 6.76 15.56 18.01
C ASP A 25 7.22 15.43 19.46
N ASP A 26 6.29 15.43 20.42
CA ASP A 26 6.55 15.21 21.85
C ASP A 26 6.63 13.73 22.24
N GLY A 27 6.55 12.81 21.26
CA GLY A 27 6.57 11.36 21.48
C GLY A 27 5.23 10.75 21.89
N GLY A 28 4.17 11.55 21.86
CA GLY A 28 2.80 11.09 22.06
C GLY A 28 2.25 10.34 20.85
N VAL A 29 1.03 9.85 20.98
CA VAL A 29 0.28 9.18 19.89
C VAL A 29 -1.11 9.75 19.81
N ASP A 30 -1.40 10.44 18.74
CA ASP A 30 -2.75 10.85 18.39
C ASP A 30 -3.48 9.74 17.62
N ARG A 31 -4.74 9.53 17.96
CA ARG A 31 -5.61 8.57 17.28
C ARG A 31 -6.68 9.32 16.51
N HIS A 32 -6.77 9.00 15.23
CA HIS A 32 -7.76 9.59 14.33
C HIS A 32 -8.66 8.50 13.76
N ASP A 33 -9.96 8.63 13.99
CA ASP A 33 -10.96 7.82 13.29
C ASP A 33 -11.11 8.37 11.87
N ILE A 34 -10.80 7.54 10.88
CA ILE A 34 -10.98 7.90 9.48
C ILE A 34 -12.15 7.13 8.89
N ALA A 35 -12.97 7.86 8.14
CA ALA A 35 -13.95 7.21 7.27
C ALA A 35 -13.22 6.45 6.16
N PHE A 36 -13.62 5.22 5.91
CA PHE A 36 -13.08 4.40 4.83
C PHE A 36 -14.23 3.76 4.05
N ALA A 37 -13.91 3.33 2.82
CA ALA A 37 -14.85 2.61 2.01
C ALA A 37 -15.20 1.27 2.68
N SER A 38 -16.49 1.00 2.83
CA SER A 38 -16.99 -0.29 3.33
C SER A 38 -16.96 -1.37 2.24
N ASP A 39 -17.05 -0.95 0.99
CA ASP A 39 -17.09 -1.87 -0.15
C ASP A 39 -15.67 -2.23 -0.60
N PRO A 40 -15.42 -3.48 -1.02
CA PRO A 40 -14.16 -3.88 -1.59
C PRO A 40 -13.83 -3.07 -2.84
N LEU A 41 -12.58 -2.63 -2.96
CA LEU A 41 -12.09 -1.82 -4.08
C LEU A 41 -10.92 -2.53 -4.79
N PRO A 42 -10.78 -2.35 -6.11
CA PRO A 42 -9.60 -2.82 -6.81
C PRO A 42 -8.36 -2.05 -6.35
N VAL A 43 -7.21 -2.71 -6.41
CA VAL A 43 -5.93 -2.04 -6.13
C VAL A 43 -5.62 -1.04 -7.23
N GLY A 44 -5.48 0.24 -6.88
CA GLY A 44 -5.13 1.30 -7.84
C GLY A 44 -3.62 1.49 -7.99
N CYS A 45 -2.88 1.42 -6.88
CA CYS A 45 -1.43 1.60 -6.85
C CYS A 45 -0.82 0.82 -5.69
N ILE A 46 0.34 0.22 -5.94
CA ILE A 46 1.22 -0.37 -4.94
C ILE A 46 2.51 0.44 -4.94
N ALA A 47 2.79 1.11 -3.82
CA ALA A 47 3.98 1.94 -3.67
C ALA A 47 4.90 1.35 -2.59
N PHE A 48 6.11 1.00 -2.97
CA PHE A 48 7.19 0.64 -2.05
C PHE A 48 7.94 1.90 -1.65
N VAL A 49 7.71 2.37 -0.43
CA VAL A 49 8.10 3.70 -0.01
C VAL A 49 9.17 3.65 1.07
N ALA A 50 10.30 4.33 0.85
CA ALA A 50 11.24 4.68 1.88
C ALA A 50 11.01 6.14 2.32
N HIS A 51 11.06 6.41 3.63
CA HIS A 51 11.02 7.77 4.15
C HIS A 51 12.43 8.32 4.26
N GLU A 52 12.65 9.49 3.65
CA GLU A 52 13.91 10.23 3.74
C GLU A 52 13.60 11.71 3.93
N GLY A 53 13.83 12.22 5.14
CA GLY A 53 13.50 13.59 5.51
C GLY A 53 14.17 14.62 4.58
N GLY A 54 13.39 15.56 4.08
CA GLY A 54 13.87 16.62 3.19
C GLY A 54 14.10 16.17 1.73
N SER A 55 13.85 14.92 1.39
CA SER A 55 13.93 14.46 0.00
C SER A 55 12.73 14.90 -0.84
N ALA A 56 12.95 15.12 -2.14
CA ALA A 56 11.85 15.25 -3.08
C ALA A 56 11.19 13.88 -3.30
N ASN A 57 9.88 13.89 -3.54
CA ASN A 57 9.17 12.67 -3.92
C ASN A 57 9.62 12.22 -5.31
N ALA A 58 10.21 11.03 -5.39
CA ALA A 58 10.68 10.44 -6.64
C ALA A 58 10.13 9.01 -6.75
N TRP A 59 9.45 8.73 -7.86
CA TRP A 59 8.80 7.44 -8.10
C TRP A 59 9.30 6.84 -9.40
N SER A 60 9.67 5.56 -9.36
CA SER A 60 10.05 4.76 -10.53
C SER A 60 9.18 3.51 -10.62
N GLU A 61 8.91 3.05 -11.83
CA GLU A 61 8.14 1.83 -12.04
C GLU A 61 8.92 0.61 -11.57
N VAL A 62 8.20 -0.32 -10.95
CA VAL A 62 8.73 -1.63 -10.53
C VAL A 62 8.13 -2.70 -11.41
N SER A 63 8.96 -3.63 -11.89
CA SER A 63 8.46 -4.76 -12.68
C SER A 63 7.50 -5.64 -11.86
N ARG A 64 6.50 -6.22 -12.51
CA ARG A 64 5.49 -7.07 -11.86
C ARG A 64 6.10 -8.19 -11.03
N GLY A 65 7.10 -8.88 -11.56
CA GLY A 65 7.77 -9.98 -10.83
C GLY A 65 8.46 -9.52 -9.55
N VAL A 66 9.14 -8.37 -9.59
CA VAL A 66 9.76 -7.76 -8.40
C VAL A 66 8.70 -7.34 -7.39
N ALA A 67 7.60 -6.73 -7.86
CA ALA A 67 6.50 -6.30 -6.99
C ALA A 67 5.83 -7.48 -6.28
N VAL A 68 5.55 -8.58 -6.98
CA VAL A 68 5.01 -9.81 -6.37
C VAL A 68 5.96 -10.37 -5.32
N GLY A 69 7.26 -10.48 -5.62
CA GLY A 69 8.25 -10.94 -4.66
C GLY A 69 8.28 -10.11 -3.37
N ARG A 70 8.30 -8.79 -3.51
CA ARG A 70 8.26 -7.87 -2.35
C ARG A 70 6.94 -7.96 -1.56
N LEU A 71 5.80 -8.09 -2.24
CA LEU A 71 4.52 -8.28 -1.54
C LEU A 71 4.53 -9.58 -0.73
N MET A 72 5.06 -10.66 -1.28
CA MET A 72 5.18 -11.93 -0.56
C MET A 72 6.07 -11.82 0.68
N GLU A 73 7.18 -11.07 0.62
CA GLU A 73 8.06 -10.80 1.77
C GLU A 73 7.34 -10.06 2.90
N HIS A 74 6.37 -9.21 2.57
CA HIS A 74 5.59 -8.42 3.53
C HIS A 74 4.23 -9.04 3.90
N THR A 75 3.89 -10.19 3.34
CA THR A 75 2.62 -10.87 3.61
C THR A 75 2.73 -11.78 4.83
N ILE A 76 1.99 -11.47 5.89
CA ILE A 76 2.05 -12.18 7.18
C ILE A 76 1.74 -13.66 7.01
N CYS A 77 0.73 -14.00 6.20
CA CYS A 77 0.27 -15.38 6.03
C CYS A 77 1.01 -16.15 4.92
N ALA A 78 2.05 -15.58 4.30
CA ALA A 78 2.74 -16.21 3.16
C ALA A 78 3.28 -17.61 3.46
N VAL A 79 3.78 -17.83 4.68
CA VAL A 79 4.28 -19.16 5.09
C VAL A 79 3.16 -20.15 5.33
N ALA A 80 2.06 -19.71 5.96
CA ALA A 80 0.94 -20.58 6.33
C ALA A 80 -0.01 -20.87 5.16
N ARG A 81 -0.15 -19.89 4.24
CA ARG A 81 -1.08 -19.94 3.09
C ARG A 81 -0.37 -19.41 1.83
N PRO A 82 0.65 -20.11 1.33
CA PRO A 82 1.51 -19.58 0.26
C PRO A 82 0.76 -19.37 -1.07
N ASN A 83 -0.15 -20.26 -1.44
CA ASN A 83 -0.89 -20.14 -2.70
C ASN A 83 -1.85 -18.95 -2.66
N ASP A 84 -2.67 -18.83 -1.61
CA ASP A 84 -3.61 -17.71 -1.47
C ASP A 84 -2.87 -16.37 -1.42
N SER A 85 -1.71 -16.34 -0.76
CA SER A 85 -0.87 -15.15 -0.66
C SER A 85 -0.29 -14.76 -2.02
N LEU A 86 0.14 -15.74 -2.80
CA LEU A 86 0.64 -15.53 -4.15
C LEU A 86 -0.46 -15.04 -5.10
N ASP A 87 -1.65 -15.66 -5.05
CA ASP A 87 -2.79 -15.27 -5.87
C ASP A 87 -3.22 -13.83 -5.55
N ALA A 88 -3.33 -13.48 -4.26
CA ALA A 88 -3.62 -12.12 -3.83
C ALA A 88 -2.58 -11.10 -4.33
N ALA A 89 -1.28 -11.44 -4.25
CA ALA A 89 -0.20 -10.59 -4.73
C ALA A 89 -0.23 -10.41 -6.26
N LEU A 90 -0.50 -11.48 -7.00
CA LEU A 90 -0.64 -11.44 -8.47
C LEU A 90 -1.81 -10.56 -8.90
N PHE A 91 -3.00 -10.76 -8.32
CA PHE A 91 -4.17 -9.92 -8.61
C PHE A 91 -3.94 -8.45 -8.27
N ALA A 92 -3.32 -8.16 -7.12
CA ALA A 92 -3.00 -6.79 -6.74
C ALA A 92 -2.07 -6.11 -7.75
N VAL A 93 -1.02 -6.81 -8.18
CA VAL A 93 -0.04 -6.29 -9.16
C VAL A 93 -0.64 -6.16 -10.57
N GLU A 94 -1.56 -7.03 -10.95
CA GLU A 94 -2.27 -6.93 -12.23
C GLU A 94 -3.25 -5.75 -12.26
N SER A 95 -3.90 -5.49 -11.14
CA SER A 95 -4.90 -4.44 -11.01
C SER A 95 -4.32 -3.05 -10.85
N GLY A 96 -3.18 -2.91 -10.14
CA GLY A 96 -2.58 -1.62 -9.75
C GLY A 96 -1.31 -1.25 -10.52
N SER A 97 -0.97 0.03 -10.51
CA SER A 97 0.38 0.49 -10.86
C SER A 97 1.36 0.10 -9.77
N THR A 98 2.58 -0.30 -10.13
CA THR A 98 3.61 -0.68 -9.16
C THR A 98 4.78 0.28 -9.24
N VAL A 99 5.09 0.94 -8.13
CA VAL A 99 6.17 1.94 -8.06
C VAL A 99 7.00 1.77 -6.80
N GLU A 100 8.23 2.26 -6.86
CA GLU A 100 9.08 2.43 -5.70
C GLU A 100 9.63 3.84 -5.63
N GLY A 101 10.01 4.30 -4.46
CA GLY A 101 10.62 5.59 -4.33
C GLY A 101 10.80 6.06 -2.89
N THR A 102 11.35 7.26 -2.80
CA THR A 102 11.50 7.97 -1.53
C THR A 102 10.43 9.05 -1.40
N ARG A 103 10.00 9.29 -0.18
CA ARG A 103 9.16 10.42 0.16
C ARG A 103 9.76 11.24 1.30
N GLY A 104 9.58 12.54 1.23
CA GLY A 104 9.71 13.45 2.36
C GLY A 104 8.41 13.46 3.18
N ASP A 105 7.80 14.63 3.33
CA ASP A 105 6.54 14.75 4.04
C ASP A 105 5.39 13.99 3.36
N ALA A 106 4.55 13.36 4.18
CA ALA A 106 3.44 12.55 3.68
C ALA A 106 2.45 13.38 2.84
N ALA A 107 2.21 14.64 3.23
CA ALA A 107 1.31 15.55 2.52
C ALA A 107 1.73 15.76 1.06
N ASP A 108 3.04 15.88 0.80
CA ASP A 108 3.59 16.09 -0.54
C ASP A 108 3.56 14.83 -1.42
N ALA A 109 3.47 13.65 -0.81
CA ALA A 109 3.41 12.37 -1.52
C ALA A 109 2.01 12.02 -2.03
N VAL A 110 0.95 12.57 -1.44
CA VAL A 110 -0.45 12.19 -1.73
C VAL A 110 -0.83 12.47 -3.17
N ALA A 111 -0.63 13.69 -3.66
CA ALA A 111 -1.03 14.06 -5.02
C ALA A 111 -0.29 13.28 -6.12
N PRO A 112 1.04 13.08 -6.06
CA PRO A 112 1.74 12.21 -6.99
C PRO A 112 1.23 10.75 -7.00
N LEU A 113 0.97 10.18 -5.82
CA LEU A 113 0.47 8.80 -5.72
C LEU A 113 -0.95 8.65 -6.27
N LEU A 114 -1.84 9.61 -5.98
CA LEU A 114 -3.19 9.61 -6.55
C LEU A 114 -3.18 9.75 -8.07
N ALA A 115 -2.25 10.52 -8.64
CA ALA A 115 -2.11 10.64 -10.08
C ALA A 115 -1.72 9.32 -10.77
N LEU A 116 -1.07 8.38 -10.06
CA LEU A 116 -0.74 7.06 -10.58
C LEU A 116 -1.97 6.14 -10.67
N THR A 117 -2.96 6.33 -9.79
CA THR A 117 -4.21 5.54 -9.84
C THR A 117 -5.13 5.97 -10.98
N ALA A 118 -5.03 7.22 -11.46
CA ALA A 118 -5.88 7.79 -12.51
C ALA A 118 -5.43 7.45 -13.94
N LYS A 119 -4.28 6.82 -14.13
CA LYS A 119 -3.70 6.51 -15.46
C LYS A 119 -4.20 5.22 -16.10
N ARG A 120 -5.27 4.61 -15.55
CA ARG A 120 -5.86 3.38 -16.09
C ARG A 120 -7.27 3.58 -16.61
#